data_1aaa05653b2e6b7290437818364146eb
#
_entry.id   1aaa05653b2e6b7290437818364146eb
#
_cell.length_a   1.000
_cell.length_b   1.000
_cell.length_c   1.000
_cell.angle_alpha   90.00
_cell.angle_beta   90.00
_cell.angle_gamma   90.00
#
_symmetry.space_group_name_H-M   'P 1'
#
loop_
_entity.id
_entity.type
_entity.pdbx_description
1 polymer ?
#
loop_
_entity_poly.entity_id
_entity_poly.type
_entity_poly.pdbx_seq_one_letter_code
_entity_poly.pdbx_strand_id
1 'polypeptide(L)'
;LKEEFWRDARITGQADELNQALEKAGRLLDFFELAELMCIDALHRRESCGGHFRAESQTPEGEALRHDDEFLYVAAWEWGGENQPPILHKEDLVYKDIELKQRSYK
;
A
#
# COMPACT_ATOMS: atom_id res chain seq x y z
N LEU A 1 -13.97 -9.50 0.18
CA LEU A 1 -14.54 -8.39 -0.60
C LEU A 1 -14.45 -8.62 -2.11
N LYS A 2 -13.27 -8.91 -2.70
CA LYS A 2 -13.12 -9.17 -4.15
C LYS A 2 -14.02 -10.29 -4.64
N GLU A 3 -13.97 -11.46 -3.98
CA GLU A 3 -14.79 -12.63 -4.32
C GLU A 3 -16.29 -12.34 -4.15
N GLU A 4 -16.66 -11.65 -3.08
CA GLU A 4 -18.06 -11.25 -2.84
C GLU A 4 -18.55 -10.29 -3.92
N PHE A 5 -17.72 -9.32 -4.30
CA PHE A 5 -18.04 -8.38 -5.38
C PHE A 5 -18.31 -9.12 -6.70
N TRP A 6 -17.41 -10.03 -7.10
CA TRP A 6 -17.59 -10.82 -8.33
C TRP A 6 -18.82 -11.71 -8.32
N ARG A 7 -19.15 -12.29 -7.17
CA ARG A 7 -20.31 -13.17 -7.03
C ARG A 7 -21.62 -12.42 -6.99
N ASP A 8 -21.68 -11.29 -6.29
CA ASP A 8 -22.92 -10.68 -5.84
C ASP A 8 -23.25 -9.34 -6.52
N ALA A 9 -22.22 -8.64 -7.07
CA ALA A 9 -22.45 -7.34 -7.71
C ALA A 9 -23.33 -7.47 -8.96
N ARG A 10 -24.30 -6.58 -9.07
CA ARG A 10 -25.17 -6.45 -10.23
C ARG A 10 -25.17 -5.00 -10.67
N ILE A 11 -24.83 -4.77 -11.93
CA ILE A 11 -24.71 -3.45 -12.51
C ILE A 11 -26.02 -3.11 -13.22
N THR A 12 -26.59 -1.97 -12.89
CA THR A 12 -27.79 -1.43 -13.55
C THR A 12 -27.41 -0.65 -14.81
N GLY A 13 -28.39 -0.41 -15.69
CA GLY A 13 -28.21 0.30 -16.96
C GLY A 13 -28.09 -0.66 -18.15
N GLN A 14 -27.87 -0.07 -19.34
CA GLN A 14 -27.76 -0.79 -20.62
C GLN A 14 -26.31 -0.75 -21.12
N ALA A 15 -25.94 -1.71 -21.95
CA ALA A 15 -24.57 -1.84 -22.46
C ALA A 15 -24.31 -0.98 -23.72
N ASP A 16 -25.35 -0.49 -24.37
CA ASP A 16 -25.32 0.27 -25.61
C ASP A 16 -25.30 1.80 -25.41
N GLU A 17 -25.28 2.24 -24.17
CA GLU A 17 -25.19 3.66 -23.79
C GLU A 17 -24.06 3.89 -22.76
N LEU A 18 -23.74 5.16 -22.50
CA LEU A 18 -22.78 5.54 -21.48
C LEU A 18 -23.29 5.12 -20.08
N ASN A 19 -22.82 3.98 -19.58
CA ASN A 19 -23.21 3.43 -18.31
C ASN A 19 -22.18 3.81 -17.21
N GLN A 20 -22.46 4.87 -16.47
CA GLN A 20 -21.62 5.33 -15.36
C GLN A 20 -21.53 4.31 -14.21
N ALA A 21 -22.57 3.49 -14.00
CA ALA A 21 -22.53 2.46 -12.97
C ALA A 21 -21.53 1.35 -13.33
N LEU A 22 -21.48 0.97 -14.60
CA LEU A 22 -20.49 0.01 -15.10
C LEU A 22 -19.06 0.55 -14.98
N GLU A 23 -18.85 1.81 -15.35
CA GLU A 23 -17.54 2.47 -15.23
C GLU A 23 -17.05 2.52 -13.78
N LYS A 24 -17.92 2.91 -12.83
CA LYS A 24 -17.61 2.93 -11.40
C LYS A 24 -17.32 1.54 -10.84
N ALA A 25 -18.05 0.53 -11.29
CA ALA A 25 -17.80 -0.85 -10.89
C ALA A 25 -16.44 -1.36 -11.40
N GLY A 26 -16.05 -1.01 -12.62
CA GLY A 26 -14.72 -1.29 -13.15
C GLY A 26 -13.61 -0.66 -12.30
N ARG A 27 -13.74 0.62 -11.98
CA ARG A 27 -12.77 1.31 -11.09
C ARG A 27 -12.70 0.67 -9.69
N LEU A 28 -13.80 0.18 -9.17
CA LEU A 28 -13.80 -0.47 -7.86
C LEU A 28 -12.95 -1.75 -7.87
N LEU A 29 -12.93 -2.47 -8.99
CA LEU A 29 -12.03 -3.64 -9.16
C LEU A 29 -10.56 -3.23 -9.09
N ASP A 30 -10.17 -2.15 -9.77
CA ASP A 30 -8.80 -1.61 -9.71
C ASP A 30 -8.44 -1.19 -8.27
N PHE A 31 -9.40 -0.60 -7.55
CA PHE A 31 -9.18 -0.21 -6.14
C PHE A 31 -9.02 -1.42 -5.23
N PHE A 32 -9.68 -2.54 -5.48
CA PHE A 32 -9.44 -3.76 -4.71
C PHE A 32 -8.02 -4.30 -4.90
N GLU A 33 -7.50 -4.28 -6.13
CA GLU A 33 -6.11 -4.70 -6.39
C GLU A 33 -5.12 -3.79 -5.67
N LEU A 34 -5.30 -2.47 -5.79
CA LEU A 34 -4.44 -1.49 -5.12
C LEU A 34 -4.53 -1.60 -3.59
N ALA A 35 -5.74 -1.75 -3.04
CA ALA A 35 -5.95 -1.86 -1.60
C ALA A 35 -5.30 -3.12 -1.01
N GLU A 36 -5.36 -4.24 -1.72
CA GLU A 36 -4.67 -5.47 -1.30
C GLU A 36 -3.16 -5.27 -1.25
N LEU A 37 -2.58 -4.67 -2.29
CA LEU A 37 -1.15 -4.36 -2.33
C LEU A 37 -0.75 -3.39 -1.20
N MET A 38 -1.54 -2.35 -0.95
CA MET A 38 -1.31 -1.41 0.16
C MET A 38 -1.34 -2.11 1.52
N CYS A 39 -2.24 -3.07 1.72
CA CYS A 39 -2.29 -3.87 2.95
C CYS A 39 -1.03 -4.75 3.10
N ILE A 40 -0.59 -5.39 2.03
CA ILE A 40 0.62 -6.23 2.02
C ILE A 40 1.85 -5.38 2.36
N ASP A 41 2.01 -4.22 1.72
CA ASP A 41 3.12 -3.30 1.97
C ASP A 41 3.11 -2.76 3.41
N ALA A 42 1.94 -2.35 3.91
CA ALA A 42 1.79 -1.88 5.29
C ALA A 42 2.10 -2.97 6.33
N LEU A 43 1.74 -4.22 6.07
CA LEU A 43 2.10 -5.34 6.94
C LEU A 43 3.60 -5.66 6.89
N HIS A 44 4.20 -5.55 5.71
CA HIS A 44 5.62 -5.80 5.51
C HIS A 44 6.50 -4.77 6.23
N ARG A 45 6.17 -3.47 6.12
CA ARG A 45 6.95 -2.37 6.70
C ARG A 45 6.67 -2.22 8.20
N ARG A 46 7.56 -2.76 9.03
CA ARG A 46 7.43 -2.80 10.50
C ARG A 46 8.09 -1.61 11.19
N GLU A 47 7.96 -0.42 10.62
CA GLU A 47 8.42 0.83 11.19
C GLU A 47 7.31 1.88 11.13
N SER A 48 7.50 3.02 11.76
CA SER A 48 6.66 4.21 11.56
C SER A 48 7.43 5.26 10.77
N CYS A 49 6.96 5.53 9.54
CA CYS A 49 7.59 6.49 8.63
C CYS A 49 6.53 7.27 7.85
N GLY A 50 6.61 8.59 7.87
CA GLY A 50 5.64 9.44 7.19
C GLY A 50 4.21 9.23 7.70
N GLY A 51 3.29 8.92 6.80
CA GLY A 51 1.90 8.63 7.14
C GLY A 51 1.64 7.18 7.60
N HIS A 52 2.64 6.30 7.48
CA HIS A 52 2.56 4.93 7.98
C HIS A 52 2.96 4.90 9.46
N PHE A 53 2.02 4.54 10.32
CA PHE A 53 2.21 4.54 11.77
C PHE A 53 1.85 3.18 12.37
N ARG A 54 2.77 2.62 13.15
CA ARG A 54 2.59 1.37 13.87
C ARG A 54 2.75 1.58 15.37
N ALA A 55 1.82 1.06 16.14
CA ALA A 55 1.80 1.23 17.60
C ALA A 55 3.05 0.67 18.28
N GLU A 56 3.65 -0.38 17.73
CA GLU A 56 4.88 -0.99 18.23
C GLU A 56 6.17 -0.23 17.86
N SER A 57 6.09 0.70 16.88
CA SER A 57 7.23 1.49 16.39
C SER A 57 7.06 2.95 16.74
N GLN A 58 7.20 3.25 18.04
CA GLN A 58 7.10 4.59 18.61
C GLN A 58 8.28 4.86 19.54
N THR A 59 8.65 6.15 19.65
CA THR A 59 9.54 6.60 20.73
C THR A 59 8.83 6.55 22.07
N PRO A 60 9.55 6.64 23.21
CA PRO A 60 8.93 6.74 24.53
C PRO A 60 7.94 7.91 24.67
N GLU A 61 8.11 8.96 23.87
CA GLU A 61 7.24 10.14 23.83
C GLU A 61 6.02 9.96 22.91
N GLY A 62 5.89 8.81 22.24
CA GLY A 62 4.78 8.49 21.34
C GLY A 62 4.93 9.04 19.91
N GLU A 63 6.14 9.43 19.53
CA GLU A 63 6.44 9.85 18.15
C GLU A 63 6.76 8.65 17.26
N ALA A 64 6.60 8.82 15.95
CA ALA A 64 6.92 7.79 14.96
C ALA A 64 8.40 7.40 15.03
N LEU A 65 8.69 6.12 15.10
CA LEU A 65 10.04 5.57 15.12
C LEU A 65 10.31 4.79 13.85
N ARG A 66 11.31 5.26 13.07
CA ARG A 66 11.83 4.53 11.91
C ARG A 66 12.85 3.48 12.36
N HIS A 67 12.99 2.46 11.54
CA HIS A 67 14.01 1.42 11.67
C HIS A 67 14.92 1.45 10.43
N ASP A 68 15.76 2.48 10.34
CA ASP A 68 16.61 2.75 9.15
C ASP A 68 17.60 1.61 8.86
N ASP A 69 17.97 0.82 9.85
CA ASP A 69 18.80 -0.39 9.73
C ASP A 69 18.11 -1.52 8.94
N GLU A 70 16.78 -1.60 8.97
CA GLU A 70 16.01 -2.63 8.28
C GLU A 70 15.26 -2.12 7.05
N PHE A 71 14.81 -0.86 7.06
CA PHE A 71 13.83 -0.33 6.10
C PHE A 71 14.31 0.87 5.27
N LEU A 72 15.61 1.15 5.26
CA LEU A 72 16.17 2.23 4.43
C LEU A 72 16.23 1.84 2.94
N TYR A 73 15.10 1.50 2.36
CA TYR A 73 14.96 1.15 0.95
C TYR A 73 13.60 1.56 0.39
N VAL A 74 13.53 1.70 -0.93
CA VAL A 74 12.26 1.77 -1.67
C VAL A 74 11.79 0.34 -1.95
N ALA A 75 10.54 0.06 -1.61
CA ALA A 75 9.88 -1.19 -1.98
C ALA A 75 9.17 -1.03 -3.34
N ALA A 76 9.51 -1.88 -4.30
CA ALA A 76 8.79 -2.01 -5.55
C ALA A 76 8.15 -3.39 -5.60
N TRP A 77 6.83 -3.42 -5.78
CA TRP A 77 6.07 -4.66 -5.82
C TRP A 77 5.77 -5.04 -7.27
N GLU A 78 6.30 -6.16 -7.70
CA GLU A 78 6.03 -6.73 -9.01
C GLU A 78 4.81 -7.65 -8.93
N TRP A 79 3.94 -7.56 -9.93
CA TRP A 79 2.82 -8.49 -10.06
C TRP A 79 3.32 -9.91 -10.33
N GLY A 80 3.05 -10.84 -9.44
CA GLY A 80 3.54 -12.22 -9.50
C GLY A 80 2.77 -13.13 -10.44
N GLY A 81 1.63 -12.68 -10.99
CA GLY A 81 0.72 -13.47 -11.80
C GLY A 81 -0.64 -13.69 -11.12
N GLU A 82 -1.56 -14.25 -11.87
CA GLU A 82 -2.91 -14.55 -11.37
C GLU A 82 -2.85 -15.55 -10.21
N ASN A 83 -3.47 -15.22 -9.09
CA ASN A 83 -3.46 -16.00 -7.84
C ASN A 83 -2.06 -16.27 -7.25
N GLN A 84 -1.07 -15.44 -7.59
CA GLN A 84 0.26 -15.48 -7.01
C GLN A 84 0.48 -14.27 -6.10
N PRO A 85 1.28 -14.40 -5.03
CA PRO A 85 1.65 -13.25 -4.22
C PRO A 85 2.52 -12.27 -5.02
N PRO A 86 2.46 -10.97 -4.73
CA PRO A 86 3.36 -9.99 -5.34
C PRO A 86 4.81 -10.26 -4.93
N ILE A 87 5.74 -9.91 -5.80
CA ILE A 87 7.18 -10.09 -5.60
C ILE A 87 7.78 -8.76 -5.15
N LEU A 88 8.47 -8.75 -4.01
CA LEU A 88 9.13 -7.56 -3.48
C LEU A 88 10.53 -7.39 -4.08
N HIS A 89 10.76 -6.24 -4.70
CA HIS A 89 12.09 -5.74 -5.06
C HIS A 89 12.45 -4.58 -4.13
N LYS A 90 13.74 -4.51 -3.76
CA LYS A 90 14.26 -3.47 -2.87
C LYS A 90 15.36 -2.68 -3.58
N GLU A 91 15.30 -1.37 -3.45
CA GLU A 91 16.35 -0.45 -3.86
C GLU A 91 16.81 0.35 -2.65
N ASP A 92 18.05 0.18 -2.25
CA ASP A 92 18.60 0.84 -1.08
C ASP A 92 18.67 2.36 -1.29
N LEU A 93 18.25 3.10 -0.27
CA LEU A 93 18.35 4.56 -0.26
C LEU A 93 19.75 4.98 0.18
N VAL A 94 20.48 5.63 -0.71
CA VAL A 94 21.84 6.13 -0.46
C VAL A 94 21.84 7.65 -0.52
N TYR A 95 22.18 8.30 0.58
CA TYR A 95 22.30 9.75 0.69
C TYR A 95 23.76 10.16 0.72
N LYS A 96 24.22 10.94 -0.29
CA LYS A 96 25.60 11.38 -0.42
C LYS A 96 25.92 12.64 0.38
N ASP A 97 24.96 13.55 0.47
CA ASP A 97 25.15 14.91 0.99
C ASP A 97 24.24 15.23 2.19
N ILE A 98 23.44 14.26 2.64
CA ILE A 98 22.48 14.44 3.74
C ILE A 98 22.70 13.32 4.76
N GLU A 99 22.81 13.71 6.03
CA GLU A 99 22.78 12.79 7.15
C GLU A 99 21.32 12.53 7.59
N LEU A 100 20.94 11.27 7.69
CA LEU A 100 19.62 10.89 8.15
C LEU A 100 19.47 11.15 9.65
N LYS A 101 18.40 11.83 10.03
CA LYS A 101 18.04 12.08 11.43
C LYS A 101 16.61 11.71 11.70
N GLN A 102 16.36 11.14 12.86
CA GLN A 102 15.00 10.98 13.37
C GLN A 102 14.37 12.34 13.58
N ARG A 103 13.19 12.55 12.98
CA ARG A 103 12.45 13.81 13.18
C ARG A 103 11.75 13.77 14.53
N SER A 104 11.84 14.86 15.29
CA SER A 104 11.04 15.14 16.48
C SER A 104 10.20 16.40 16.27
N TYR A 105 9.01 16.40 16.85
CA TYR A 105 8.09 17.53 16.84
C TYR A 105 8.04 18.28 18.19
N LYS A 106 8.94 17.91 19.11
CA LYS A 106 9.12 18.55 20.41
C LYS A 106 10.34 19.47 20.44
#